data_9fd0c2d00fef71d02b14d2afa8007d4f
#
_entry.id   9fd0c2d00fef71d02b14d2afa8007d4f
#
_cell.length_a   1.000
_cell.length_b   1.000
_cell.length_c   1.000
_cell.angle_alpha   90.00
_cell.angle_beta   90.00
_cell.angle_gamma   90.00
#
_symmetry.space_group_name_H-M   'P 1'
#
loop_
_entity.id
_entity.type
_entity.pdbx_description
1 polymer ?
#
loop_
_entity_poly.entity_id
_entity_poly.type
_entity_poly.pdbx_seq_one_letter_code
_entity_poly.pdbx_strand_id
1 'polypeptide(L)'
;FGLESRPWSEREKLQCLTFLLNALAEWEGQEKREGSGSIAASVIKKHLFEMKLVMAGASMLAQIAGEIETGLYEQYPVTLAFLQRAEEAIKGNIYYQIVKKGKCRFGNDYALGLRWLRHLGYEQVSTNPVLAARAYQDDPRLSQAFLEEAKGHPRYEAWRKDSARYGDEIVLYATLIALWDNLHVYRPLFYQLKEGSGGGVVSFQLNPNIAHLARESVADAFAAFEHAAQDLRRYDAHLLAGYGPDRERARPNMVIKVAASSPAAREITQTLNSFGYGTNITVVFTVAQEATLILDEAAGMAAGLKKGIRPTQLYMTNMGGRLESHLREVKLEGLFAELKEKEGEARATEAVEALAEANGTKAKVEAVRTYEEKVIAATRFLHGQRKIDDPVIKALEPVSSPEDLQKWESAISMAGTCVARRVWGLFFSRENKRKWASYLMKKYDLSRPQAGLILNRINYLPASKRKAEDTLWTLSSNNMVHTEFPNQQEAVRQMGKQAGFRLSRYEESIREEAPEEALKKLNQMEEFRRAYEINEEITETLREAGIKGDFGASGLKPSEWADYGAVSKTLEEFKAAYSKFKAEMVGLVQKA
;
A
#
# COMPACT_ATOMS: atom_id res chain seq x y z
N PHE A 1 -9.99 -23.19 -5.77
CA PHE A 1 -10.91 -23.87 -4.85
C PHE A 1 -10.39 -23.98 -3.39
N GLY A 2 -9.19 -23.51 -3.09
CA GLY A 2 -8.62 -23.57 -1.74
C GLY A 2 -8.24 -25.00 -1.28
N LEU A 3 -8.08 -25.91 -2.20
CA LEU A 3 -7.73 -27.29 -1.90
C LEU A 3 -6.29 -27.44 -1.39
N GLU A 4 -5.42 -26.50 -1.73
CA GLU A 4 -4.00 -26.50 -1.33
C GLU A 4 -3.82 -26.42 0.19
N SER A 5 -4.77 -25.80 0.90
CA SER A 5 -4.72 -25.67 2.36
C SER A 5 -5.23 -26.91 3.12
N ARG A 6 -5.77 -27.91 2.41
CA ARG A 6 -6.25 -29.14 3.02
C ARG A 6 -5.12 -30.16 3.16
N PRO A 7 -5.13 -30.97 4.23
CA PRO A 7 -4.15 -32.03 4.45
C PRO A 7 -4.42 -33.26 3.55
N TRP A 8 -4.83 -33.00 2.31
CA TRP A 8 -5.12 -34.06 1.34
C TRP A 8 -3.90 -34.32 0.46
N SER A 9 -3.76 -35.54 0.03
CA SER A 9 -2.78 -35.92 -0.98
C SER A 9 -3.12 -35.25 -2.33
N GLU A 10 -2.15 -35.10 -3.21
CA GLU A 10 -2.37 -34.54 -4.54
C GLU A 10 -3.41 -35.33 -5.34
N ARG A 11 -3.49 -36.66 -5.13
CA ARG A 11 -4.52 -37.51 -5.73
C ARG A 11 -5.93 -37.15 -5.25
N GLU A 12 -6.11 -36.95 -3.93
CA GLU A 12 -7.40 -36.58 -3.35
C GLU A 12 -7.82 -35.18 -3.81
N LYS A 13 -6.89 -34.25 -3.87
CA LYS A 13 -7.14 -32.91 -4.41
C LYS A 13 -7.62 -32.97 -5.87
N LEU A 14 -6.95 -33.77 -6.69
CA LEU A 14 -7.32 -33.95 -8.09
C LEU A 14 -8.70 -34.61 -8.24
N GLN A 15 -9.01 -35.63 -7.44
CA GLN A 15 -10.31 -36.28 -7.41
C GLN A 15 -11.42 -35.31 -7.04
N CYS A 16 -11.21 -34.50 -5.99
CA CYS A 16 -12.17 -33.46 -5.57
C CYS A 16 -12.39 -32.42 -6.66
N LEU A 17 -11.31 -31.92 -7.28
CA LEU A 17 -11.39 -30.99 -8.39
C LEU A 17 -12.19 -31.57 -9.57
N THR A 18 -11.88 -32.79 -9.98
CA THR A 18 -12.58 -33.49 -11.08
C THR A 18 -14.07 -33.63 -10.77
N PHE A 19 -14.42 -34.01 -9.53
CA PHE A 19 -15.82 -34.10 -9.12
C PHE A 19 -16.54 -32.75 -9.22
N LEU A 20 -15.93 -31.67 -8.71
CA LEU A 20 -16.52 -30.33 -8.79
C LEU A 20 -16.72 -29.84 -10.23
N LEU A 21 -15.73 -30.07 -11.10
CA LEU A 21 -15.81 -29.69 -12.51
C LEU A 21 -16.93 -30.45 -13.24
N ASN A 22 -17.07 -31.76 -12.98
CA ASN A 22 -18.14 -32.57 -13.56
C ASN A 22 -19.51 -32.12 -13.06
N ALA A 23 -19.67 -31.84 -11.76
CA ALA A 23 -20.92 -31.35 -11.20
C ALA A 23 -21.34 -30.00 -11.81
N LEU A 24 -20.39 -29.06 -12.01
CA LEU A 24 -20.66 -27.78 -12.66
C LEU A 24 -21.09 -27.95 -14.13
N ALA A 25 -20.43 -28.84 -14.86
CA ALA A 25 -20.78 -29.14 -16.25
C ALA A 25 -22.15 -29.79 -16.37
N GLU A 26 -22.50 -30.67 -15.44
CA GLU A 26 -23.82 -31.32 -15.40
C GLU A 26 -24.94 -30.32 -15.09
N TRP A 27 -24.75 -29.43 -14.12
CA TRP A 27 -25.68 -28.34 -13.83
C TRP A 27 -25.95 -27.46 -15.05
N GLU A 28 -24.90 -27.02 -15.71
CA GLU A 28 -25.02 -26.21 -16.91
C GLU A 28 -25.73 -26.96 -18.04
N GLY A 29 -25.48 -28.28 -18.18
CA GLY A 29 -26.19 -29.15 -19.08
C GLY A 29 -27.71 -29.26 -18.79
N GLN A 30 -28.07 -29.26 -17.53
CA GLN A 30 -29.46 -29.28 -17.09
C GLN A 30 -30.15 -27.95 -17.37
N GLU A 31 -29.53 -26.81 -17.03
CA GLU A 31 -30.06 -25.47 -17.38
C GLU A 31 -30.37 -25.35 -18.90
N LYS A 32 -29.47 -25.86 -19.71
CA LYS A 32 -29.66 -25.86 -21.17
C LYS A 32 -30.84 -26.71 -21.63
N ARG A 33 -31.04 -27.89 -21.04
CA ARG A 33 -32.18 -28.78 -21.33
C ARG A 33 -33.52 -28.18 -20.94
N GLU A 34 -33.52 -27.47 -19.79
CA GLU A 34 -34.75 -26.85 -19.29
C GLU A 34 -35.10 -25.51 -19.94
N GLY A 35 -34.21 -24.94 -20.75
CA GLY A 35 -34.42 -23.67 -21.44
C GLY A 35 -34.61 -22.46 -20.53
N SER A 36 -34.22 -22.59 -19.25
CA SER A 36 -34.46 -21.60 -18.18
C SER A 36 -33.46 -20.43 -18.16
N GLY A 37 -32.62 -20.28 -19.13
CA GLY A 37 -31.49 -19.34 -19.15
C GLY A 37 -30.32 -19.84 -18.32
N SER A 38 -29.11 -19.32 -18.56
CA SER A 38 -27.91 -19.82 -17.89
C SER A 38 -27.61 -19.05 -16.60
N ILE A 39 -27.83 -19.68 -15.45
CA ILE A 39 -27.40 -19.18 -14.12
C ILE A 39 -25.88 -19.07 -14.11
N ALA A 40 -25.20 -20.10 -14.62
CA ALA A 40 -23.73 -20.13 -14.71
C ALA A 40 -23.19 -18.91 -15.48
N ALA A 41 -23.73 -18.63 -16.67
CA ALA A 41 -23.31 -17.47 -17.46
C ALA A 41 -23.60 -16.14 -16.72
N SER A 42 -24.72 -16.06 -16.00
CA SER A 42 -25.07 -14.86 -15.21
C SER A 42 -24.11 -14.60 -14.05
N VAL A 43 -23.72 -15.66 -13.33
CA VAL A 43 -22.73 -15.59 -12.26
C VAL A 43 -21.36 -15.17 -12.80
N ILE A 44 -20.91 -15.78 -13.90
CA ILE A 44 -19.64 -15.43 -14.55
C ILE A 44 -19.65 -13.98 -15.03
N LYS A 45 -20.73 -13.50 -15.66
CA LYS A 45 -20.88 -12.10 -16.07
C LYS A 45 -20.76 -11.14 -14.90
N LYS A 46 -21.42 -11.46 -13.78
CA LYS A 46 -21.31 -10.67 -12.56
C LYS A 46 -19.87 -10.59 -12.05
N HIS A 47 -19.17 -11.71 -12.02
CA HIS A 47 -17.79 -11.76 -11.58
C HIS A 47 -16.86 -10.95 -12.49
N LEU A 48 -16.95 -11.12 -13.79
CA LEU A 48 -16.14 -10.34 -14.74
C LEU A 48 -16.47 -8.85 -14.68
N PHE A 49 -17.73 -8.50 -14.47
CA PHE A 49 -18.14 -7.11 -14.24
C PHE A 49 -17.49 -6.53 -12.97
N GLU A 50 -17.50 -7.24 -11.85
CA GLU A 50 -16.85 -6.79 -10.61
C GLU A 50 -15.34 -6.57 -10.80
N MET A 51 -14.65 -7.41 -11.57
CA MET A 51 -13.25 -7.20 -11.91
C MET A 51 -13.04 -5.92 -12.74
N LYS A 52 -13.95 -5.62 -13.64
CA LYS A 52 -13.90 -4.43 -14.51
C LYS A 52 -14.18 -3.12 -13.77
N LEU A 53 -14.86 -3.14 -12.62
CA LEU A 53 -15.08 -1.94 -11.80
C LEU A 53 -13.79 -1.40 -11.18
N VAL A 54 -12.79 -2.24 -10.96
CA VAL A 54 -11.56 -1.86 -10.25
C VAL A 54 -10.84 -0.75 -11.02
N MET A 55 -10.68 0.42 -10.37
CA MET A 55 -10.09 1.64 -10.95
C MET A 55 -10.80 2.09 -12.24
N ALA A 56 -12.13 1.97 -12.28
CA ALA A 56 -12.93 2.30 -13.47
C ALA A 56 -12.38 1.66 -14.77
N GLY A 57 -11.91 0.43 -14.69
CA GLY A 57 -11.36 -0.32 -15.82
C GLY A 57 -9.85 -0.17 -16.05
N ALA A 58 -9.18 0.75 -15.38
CA ALA A 58 -7.74 0.99 -15.50
C ALA A 58 -6.91 0.11 -14.54
N SER A 59 -7.14 -1.21 -14.56
CA SER A 59 -6.50 -2.14 -13.62
C SER A 59 -6.08 -3.45 -14.29
N MET A 60 -5.13 -4.15 -13.69
CA MET A 60 -4.76 -5.50 -14.09
C MET A 60 -5.97 -6.45 -14.13
N LEU A 61 -6.84 -6.37 -13.14
CA LEU A 61 -8.03 -7.23 -13.09
C LEU A 61 -9.00 -6.93 -14.20
N ALA A 62 -9.20 -5.67 -14.57
CA ALA A 62 -10.07 -5.29 -15.68
C ALA A 62 -9.53 -5.82 -17.02
N GLN A 63 -8.21 -5.79 -17.23
CA GLN A 63 -7.58 -6.35 -18.42
C GLN A 63 -7.73 -7.88 -18.46
N ILE A 64 -7.46 -8.55 -17.34
CA ILE A 64 -7.65 -10.01 -17.23
C ILE A 64 -9.11 -10.39 -17.50
N ALA A 65 -10.08 -9.64 -16.95
CA ALA A 65 -11.49 -9.90 -17.19
C ALA A 65 -11.87 -9.77 -18.67
N GLY A 66 -11.33 -8.76 -19.36
CA GLY A 66 -11.52 -8.61 -20.80
C GLY A 66 -10.91 -9.76 -21.61
N GLU A 67 -9.69 -10.18 -21.26
CA GLU A 67 -9.01 -11.33 -21.89
C GLU A 67 -9.81 -12.63 -21.71
N ILE A 68 -10.34 -12.88 -20.50
CA ILE A 68 -11.16 -14.07 -20.21
C ILE A 68 -12.49 -14.03 -20.96
N GLU A 69 -13.14 -12.87 -21.03
CA GLU A 69 -14.48 -12.75 -21.60
C GLU A 69 -14.51 -12.89 -23.12
N THR A 70 -13.44 -12.55 -23.83
CA THR A 70 -13.37 -12.58 -25.29
C THR A 70 -13.72 -13.96 -25.83
N GLY A 71 -14.86 -14.12 -26.55
CA GLY A 71 -15.33 -15.39 -27.09
C GLY A 71 -15.69 -16.47 -26.05
N LEU A 72 -15.84 -16.10 -24.77
CA LEU A 72 -16.14 -17.07 -23.70
C LEU A 72 -17.53 -17.70 -23.86
N TYR A 73 -18.54 -16.88 -24.15
CA TYR A 73 -19.94 -17.31 -24.20
C TYR A 73 -20.30 -18.09 -25.47
N GLU A 74 -19.38 -18.20 -26.41
CA GLU A 74 -19.48 -19.08 -27.59
C GLU A 74 -19.06 -20.53 -27.25
N GLN A 75 -18.45 -20.74 -26.08
CA GLN A 75 -17.98 -22.05 -25.64
C GLN A 75 -19.00 -22.74 -24.72
N TYR A 76 -18.97 -24.06 -24.73
CA TYR A 76 -19.85 -24.89 -23.91
C TYR A 76 -19.10 -26.14 -23.39
N PRO A 77 -19.16 -26.45 -22.08
CA PRO A 77 -19.80 -25.68 -21.01
C PRO A 77 -19.06 -24.37 -20.71
N VAL A 78 -19.78 -23.26 -20.53
CA VAL A 78 -19.18 -21.93 -20.33
C VAL A 78 -18.41 -21.87 -19.00
N THR A 79 -18.89 -22.60 -17.97
CA THR A 79 -18.23 -22.68 -16.68
C THR A 79 -16.83 -23.27 -16.78
N LEU A 80 -16.68 -24.38 -17.51
CA LEU A 80 -15.36 -25.02 -17.67
C LEU A 80 -14.42 -24.14 -18.49
N ALA A 81 -14.92 -23.52 -19.57
CA ALA A 81 -14.15 -22.59 -20.37
C ALA A 81 -13.67 -21.39 -19.53
N PHE A 82 -14.54 -20.82 -18.68
CA PHE A 82 -14.17 -19.76 -17.76
C PHE A 82 -13.07 -20.19 -16.79
N LEU A 83 -13.23 -21.35 -16.15
CA LEU A 83 -12.24 -21.85 -15.17
C LEU A 83 -10.89 -22.13 -15.80
N GLN A 84 -10.87 -22.69 -17.02
CA GLN A 84 -9.64 -22.94 -17.77
C GLN A 84 -8.91 -21.62 -18.09
N ARG A 85 -9.61 -20.62 -18.62
CA ARG A 85 -9.03 -19.31 -18.95
C ARG A 85 -8.56 -18.57 -17.69
N ALA A 86 -9.31 -18.67 -16.59
CA ALA A 86 -8.91 -18.10 -15.31
C ALA A 86 -7.64 -18.77 -14.78
N GLU A 87 -7.52 -20.09 -14.88
CA GLU A 87 -6.31 -20.82 -14.50
C GLU A 87 -5.09 -20.40 -15.33
N GLU A 88 -5.26 -20.29 -16.65
CA GLU A 88 -4.20 -19.82 -17.56
C GLU A 88 -3.76 -18.40 -17.21
N ALA A 89 -4.72 -17.49 -16.96
CA ALA A 89 -4.46 -16.11 -16.57
C ALA A 89 -3.73 -16.03 -15.22
N ILE A 90 -4.04 -16.91 -14.26
CA ILE A 90 -3.36 -16.98 -12.95
C ILE A 90 -1.94 -17.53 -13.13
N LYS A 91 -1.78 -18.69 -13.75
CA LYS A 91 -0.47 -19.36 -13.89
C LYS A 91 0.51 -18.57 -14.75
N GLY A 92 0.00 -17.88 -15.78
CA GLY A 92 0.78 -16.99 -16.64
C GLY A 92 1.14 -15.65 -16.02
N ASN A 93 0.59 -15.31 -14.85
CA ASN A 93 0.79 -14.02 -14.22
C ASN A 93 2.12 -13.97 -13.45
N ILE A 94 2.88 -12.90 -13.63
CA ILE A 94 4.17 -12.69 -12.98
C ILE A 94 4.04 -12.69 -11.43
N TYR A 95 2.98 -12.12 -10.87
CA TYR A 95 2.75 -12.10 -9.42
C TYR A 95 2.61 -13.51 -8.85
N TYR A 96 1.79 -14.35 -9.49
CA TYR A 96 1.66 -15.74 -9.10
C TYR A 96 3.01 -16.47 -9.15
N GLN A 97 3.80 -16.23 -10.19
CA GLN A 97 5.12 -16.87 -10.36
C GLN A 97 6.10 -16.44 -9.27
N ILE A 98 6.13 -15.12 -8.92
CA ILE A 98 6.98 -14.59 -7.84
C ILE A 98 6.59 -15.20 -6.49
N VAL A 99 5.29 -15.17 -6.16
CA VAL A 99 4.77 -15.72 -4.89
C VAL A 99 5.00 -17.22 -4.79
N LYS A 100 4.69 -17.97 -5.84
CA LYS A 100 4.89 -19.43 -5.88
C LYS A 100 6.35 -19.82 -5.66
N LYS A 101 7.29 -19.03 -6.14
CA LYS A 101 8.73 -19.20 -5.90
C LYS A 101 9.18 -18.68 -4.52
N GLY A 102 8.29 -18.10 -3.72
CA GLY A 102 8.62 -17.52 -2.42
C GLY A 102 9.58 -16.32 -2.49
N LYS A 103 9.55 -15.54 -3.58
CA LYS A 103 10.50 -14.44 -3.81
C LYS A 103 10.04 -13.10 -3.29
N CYS A 104 8.74 -12.93 -3.11
CA CYS A 104 8.13 -11.76 -2.50
C CYS A 104 6.66 -12.07 -2.15
N ARG A 105 6.07 -11.27 -1.27
CA ARG A 105 4.65 -11.24 -0.96
C ARG A 105 4.05 -9.95 -1.46
N PHE A 106 2.74 -9.94 -1.75
CA PHE A 106 2.08 -8.78 -2.32
C PHE A 106 0.82 -8.38 -1.56
N GLY A 107 0.53 -7.09 -1.60
CA GLY A 107 -0.69 -6.48 -1.14
C GLY A 107 -1.32 -5.59 -2.21
N ASN A 108 -2.61 -5.35 -2.07
CA ASN A 108 -3.36 -4.44 -2.92
C ASN A 108 -3.45 -3.07 -2.25
N ASP A 109 -3.00 -2.01 -2.91
CA ASP A 109 -3.17 -0.64 -2.41
C ASP A 109 -4.51 -0.05 -2.90
N TYR A 110 -5.58 -0.81 -2.72
CA TYR A 110 -6.94 -0.43 -3.08
C TYR A 110 -7.99 -1.31 -2.39
N ALA A 111 -9.18 -0.75 -2.10
CA ALA A 111 -10.23 -1.48 -1.38
C ALA A 111 -10.97 -2.53 -2.21
N LEU A 112 -10.94 -2.44 -3.54
CA LEU A 112 -11.66 -3.36 -4.43
C LEU A 112 -10.71 -4.37 -5.08
N GLY A 113 -11.24 -5.53 -5.50
CA GLY A 113 -10.56 -6.52 -6.32
C GLY A 113 -9.84 -7.64 -5.55
N LEU A 114 -9.82 -7.61 -4.22
CA LEU A 114 -9.08 -8.59 -3.42
C LEU A 114 -9.56 -10.03 -3.62
N ARG A 115 -10.86 -10.22 -3.80
CA ARG A 115 -11.46 -11.54 -4.05
C ARG A 115 -10.76 -12.30 -5.19
N TRP A 116 -10.27 -11.56 -6.19
CA TRP A 116 -9.55 -12.09 -7.35
C TRP A 116 -8.03 -12.11 -7.15
N LEU A 117 -7.47 -11.04 -6.59
CA LEU A 117 -6.03 -10.91 -6.37
C LEU A 117 -5.47 -11.98 -5.43
N ARG A 118 -6.26 -12.48 -4.49
CA ARG A 118 -5.85 -13.58 -3.61
C ARG A 118 -5.42 -14.84 -4.37
N HIS A 119 -5.97 -15.08 -5.55
CA HIS A 119 -5.59 -16.22 -6.40
C HIS A 119 -4.21 -16.03 -7.05
N LEU A 120 -3.72 -14.80 -7.11
CA LEU A 120 -2.35 -14.48 -7.49
C LEU A 120 -1.36 -14.52 -6.30
N GLY A 121 -1.87 -14.80 -5.08
CA GLY A 121 -1.08 -14.87 -3.86
C GLY A 121 -0.99 -13.55 -3.09
N TYR A 122 -1.88 -12.58 -3.36
CA TYR A 122 -1.97 -11.37 -2.56
C TYR A 122 -2.50 -11.70 -1.16
N GLU A 123 -1.86 -11.16 -0.13
CA GLU A 123 -2.14 -11.49 1.28
C GLU A 123 -2.35 -10.26 2.18
N GLN A 124 -2.32 -9.05 1.62
CA GLN A 124 -2.47 -7.81 2.37
C GLN A 124 -3.27 -6.79 1.55
N VAL A 125 -4.05 -5.96 2.22
CA VAL A 125 -4.68 -4.77 1.64
C VAL A 125 -4.21 -3.54 2.39
N SER A 126 -3.81 -2.52 1.63
CA SER A 126 -3.58 -1.18 2.13
C SER A 126 -4.62 -0.22 1.55
N THR A 127 -5.08 0.70 2.36
CA THR A 127 -5.95 1.77 1.89
C THR A 127 -5.62 3.09 2.60
N ASN A 128 -6.22 4.17 2.12
CA ASN A 128 -6.15 5.50 2.71
C ASN A 128 -7.45 6.26 2.38
N PRO A 129 -7.71 7.45 2.92
CA PRO A 129 -8.95 8.18 2.67
C PRO A 129 -9.22 8.47 1.18
N VAL A 130 -8.16 8.70 0.39
CA VAL A 130 -8.29 8.89 -1.08
C VAL A 130 -8.85 7.64 -1.73
N LEU A 131 -8.31 6.47 -1.36
CA LEU A 131 -8.66 5.19 -1.94
C LEU A 131 -10.01 4.66 -1.44
N ALA A 132 -10.38 4.97 -0.19
CA ALA A 132 -11.73 4.68 0.32
C ALA A 132 -12.78 5.49 -0.46
N ALA A 133 -12.61 6.81 -0.58
CA ALA A 133 -13.49 7.64 -1.39
C ALA A 133 -13.57 7.15 -2.85
N ARG A 134 -12.46 6.77 -3.45
CA ARG A 134 -12.42 6.24 -4.82
C ARG A 134 -13.19 4.94 -4.95
N ALA A 135 -13.15 4.05 -3.96
CA ALA A 135 -13.92 2.80 -3.99
C ALA A 135 -15.43 3.06 -4.05
N TYR A 136 -15.94 4.06 -3.33
CA TYR A 136 -17.34 4.49 -3.40
C TYR A 136 -17.72 5.07 -4.76
N GLN A 137 -16.78 5.71 -5.47
CA GLN A 137 -16.99 6.21 -6.83
C GLN A 137 -16.98 5.07 -7.86
N ASP A 138 -16.08 4.12 -7.72
CA ASP A 138 -15.95 2.99 -8.64
C ASP A 138 -17.08 1.96 -8.47
N ASP A 139 -17.57 1.76 -7.23
CA ASP A 139 -18.70 0.86 -6.93
C ASP A 139 -19.82 1.58 -6.16
N PRO A 140 -20.83 2.10 -6.85
CA PRO A 140 -21.97 2.78 -6.23
C PRO A 140 -22.76 1.93 -5.24
N ARG A 141 -22.64 0.59 -5.29
CA ARG A 141 -23.30 -0.32 -4.33
C ARG A 141 -22.78 -0.13 -2.91
N LEU A 142 -21.54 0.37 -2.76
CA LEU A 142 -21.00 0.70 -1.43
C LEU A 142 -21.78 1.80 -0.72
N SER A 143 -22.30 2.79 -1.45
CA SER A 143 -23.15 3.84 -0.85
C SER A 143 -24.45 3.29 -0.32
N GLN A 144 -25.08 2.35 -1.05
CA GLN A 144 -26.27 1.67 -0.61
C GLN A 144 -25.98 0.77 0.61
N ALA A 145 -24.92 -0.04 0.55
CA ALA A 145 -24.50 -0.90 1.66
C ALA A 145 -24.20 -0.08 2.92
N PHE A 146 -23.52 1.06 2.77
CA PHE A 146 -23.26 1.97 3.88
C PHE A 146 -24.56 2.46 4.53
N LEU A 147 -25.54 2.91 3.74
CA LEU A 147 -26.81 3.41 4.28
C LEU A 147 -27.66 2.30 4.96
N GLU A 148 -27.66 1.10 4.39
CA GLU A 148 -28.36 -0.06 4.96
C GLU A 148 -27.77 -0.43 6.33
N GLU A 149 -26.46 -0.54 6.43
CA GLU A 149 -25.75 -0.86 7.67
C GLU A 149 -25.81 0.30 8.69
N ALA A 150 -25.70 1.54 8.22
CA ALA A 150 -25.79 2.73 9.07
C ALA A 150 -27.14 2.82 9.78
N LYS A 151 -28.25 2.46 9.11
CA LYS A 151 -29.60 2.42 9.74
C LYS A 151 -29.68 1.43 10.91
N GLY A 152 -28.89 0.38 10.90
CA GLY A 152 -28.77 -0.57 12.01
C GLY A 152 -27.82 -0.11 13.13
N HIS A 153 -27.08 0.98 12.93
CA HIS A 153 -26.10 1.45 13.90
C HIS A 153 -26.79 2.14 15.10
N PRO A 154 -26.40 1.83 16.37
CA PRO A 154 -27.06 2.39 17.56
C PRO A 154 -27.09 3.93 17.62
N ARG A 155 -26.16 4.58 16.95
CA ARG A 155 -26.04 6.04 16.92
C ARG A 155 -26.59 6.69 15.66
N TYR A 156 -27.26 5.95 14.79
CA TYR A 156 -27.76 6.47 13.51
C TYR A 156 -28.65 7.71 13.66
N GLU A 157 -29.58 7.69 14.61
CA GLU A 157 -30.43 8.85 14.87
C GLU A 157 -29.66 10.08 15.37
N ALA A 158 -28.59 9.87 16.14
CA ALA A 158 -27.70 10.97 16.54
C ALA A 158 -26.92 11.52 15.33
N TRP A 159 -26.45 10.64 14.42
CA TRP A 159 -25.79 11.05 13.18
C TRP A 159 -26.73 11.88 12.30
N ARG A 160 -27.97 11.45 12.12
CA ARG A 160 -28.97 12.21 11.34
C ARG A 160 -29.26 13.58 11.95
N LYS A 161 -29.38 13.65 13.27
CA LYS A 161 -29.72 14.89 13.98
C LYS A 161 -28.58 15.91 13.95
N ASP A 162 -27.34 15.48 14.03
CA ASP A 162 -26.15 16.35 14.08
C ASP A 162 -24.96 15.71 13.35
N SER A 163 -25.13 15.47 12.04
CA SER A 163 -24.14 14.79 11.21
C SER A 163 -22.81 15.55 11.12
N ALA A 164 -22.81 16.88 11.30
CA ALA A 164 -21.59 17.67 11.32
C ALA A 164 -20.70 17.31 12.53
N ARG A 165 -21.30 17.17 13.71
CA ARG A 165 -20.63 16.75 14.95
C ARG A 165 -20.07 15.34 14.86
N TYR A 166 -20.81 14.42 14.25
CA TYR A 166 -20.45 13.01 14.15
C TYR A 166 -19.76 12.63 12.85
N GLY A 167 -19.33 13.62 12.06
CA GLY A 167 -18.78 13.39 10.73
C GLY A 167 -17.55 12.47 10.70
N ASP A 168 -16.66 12.52 11.69
CA ASP A 168 -15.49 11.65 11.76
C ASP A 168 -15.89 10.19 12.09
N GLU A 169 -16.87 9.99 12.96
CA GLU A 169 -17.44 8.68 13.24
C GLU A 169 -18.12 8.07 12.02
N ILE A 170 -18.88 8.89 11.27
CA ILE A 170 -19.52 8.49 10.01
C ILE A 170 -18.46 8.05 9.00
N VAL A 171 -17.36 8.80 8.83
CA VAL A 171 -16.26 8.43 7.92
C VAL A 171 -15.54 7.16 8.36
N LEU A 172 -15.27 7.01 9.66
CA LEU A 172 -14.70 5.78 10.20
C LEU A 172 -15.55 4.57 9.80
N TYR A 173 -16.86 4.64 10.02
CA TYR A 173 -17.78 3.57 9.70
C TYR A 173 -17.88 3.31 8.20
N ALA A 174 -17.98 4.37 7.38
CA ALA A 174 -17.99 4.25 5.92
C ALA A 174 -16.69 3.61 5.39
N THR A 175 -15.54 3.94 5.99
CA THR A 175 -14.26 3.32 5.62
C THR A 175 -14.26 1.82 5.94
N LEU A 176 -14.79 1.42 7.09
CA LEU A 176 -14.94 0.01 7.45
C LEU A 176 -15.84 -0.75 6.48
N ILE A 177 -16.98 -0.15 6.07
CA ILE A 177 -17.87 -0.75 5.06
C ILE A 177 -17.11 -1.05 3.76
N ALA A 178 -16.29 -0.11 3.27
CA ALA A 178 -15.46 -0.33 2.09
C ALA A 178 -14.43 -1.48 2.27
N LEU A 179 -14.06 -1.77 3.52
CA LEU A 179 -13.06 -2.80 3.84
C LEU A 179 -13.65 -4.15 4.25
N TRP A 180 -14.93 -4.24 4.57
CA TRP A 180 -15.55 -5.49 5.09
C TRP A 180 -15.36 -6.67 4.15
N ASP A 181 -15.58 -6.50 2.86
CA ASP A 181 -15.35 -7.57 1.88
C ASP A 181 -13.90 -8.08 1.93
N ASN A 182 -12.94 -7.20 2.14
CA ASN A 182 -11.53 -7.56 2.26
C ASN A 182 -11.24 -8.31 3.58
N LEU A 183 -11.82 -7.87 4.69
CA LEU A 183 -11.73 -8.56 5.98
C LEU A 183 -12.29 -9.98 5.88
N HIS A 184 -13.46 -10.14 5.26
CA HIS A 184 -14.11 -11.42 5.07
C HIS A 184 -13.32 -12.34 4.12
N VAL A 185 -12.88 -11.83 2.97
CA VAL A 185 -12.09 -12.59 1.99
C VAL A 185 -10.81 -13.14 2.58
N TYR A 186 -10.15 -12.35 3.45
CA TYR A 186 -8.91 -12.77 4.10
C TYR A 186 -9.11 -13.53 5.42
N ARG A 187 -10.33 -13.60 5.92
CA ARG A 187 -10.60 -14.23 7.22
C ARG A 187 -10.12 -15.69 7.29
N PRO A 188 -10.37 -16.56 6.29
CA PRO A 188 -9.83 -17.93 6.29
C PRO A 188 -8.30 -17.96 6.26
N LEU A 189 -7.66 -17.06 5.52
CA LEU A 189 -6.21 -16.97 5.46
C LEU A 189 -5.63 -16.59 6.83
N PHE A 190 -6.20 -15.62 7.52
CA PHE A 190 -5.79 -15.18 8.84
C PHE A 190 -5.82 -16.31 9.88
N TYR A 191 -6.83 -17.18 9.81
CA TYR A 191 -6.95 -18.35 10.69
C TYR A 191 -6.01 -19.51 10.34
N GLN A 192 -5.70 -19.70 9.07
CA GLN A 192 -4.87 -20.81 8.59
C GLN A 192 -3.38 -20.60 8.81
N LEU A 193 -2.96 -19.38 9.11
CA LEU A 193 -1.56 -19.06 9.20
C LEU A 193 -0.91 -19.68 10.44
N LYS A 194 0.07 -20.54 10.17
CA LYS A 194 0.97 -21.07 11.20
C LYS A 194 1.73 -19.94 11.88
N GLU A 195 2.21 -20.17 13.07
CA GLU A 195 3.12 -19.24 13.74
C GLU A 195 4.29 -18.86 12.82
N GLY A 196 4.45 -17.56 12.55
CA GLY A 196 5.52 -17.04 11.72
C GLY A 196 5.18 -16.70 10.26
N SER A 197 4.08 -17.23 9.69
CA SER A 197 3.60 -16.78 8.39
C SER A 197 2.62 -15.66 8.57
N GLY A 198 2.60 -14.54 8.25
CA GLY A 198 1.64 -13.51 8.57
C GLY A 198 1.08 -12.87 7.30
N GLY A 199 -0.13 -13.18 6.97
CA GLY A 199 -0.88 -12.55 5.88
C GLY A 199 -2.37 -12.49 6.25
N GLY A 200 -3.20 -12.08 5.32
CA GLY A 200 -4.63 -12.00 5.53
C GLY A 200 -5.06 -10.83 6.39
N VAL A 201 -4.32 -9.72 6.38
CA VAL A 201 -4.65 -8.50 7.13
C VAL A 201 -4.98 -7.33 6.22
N VAL A 202 -5.82 -6.45 6.73
CA VAL A 202 -6.33 -5.26 6.04
C VAL A 202 -5.92 -4.02 6.82
N SER A 203 -5.32 -3.04 6.15
CA SER A 203 -4.92 -1.78 6.79
C SER A 203 -6.05 -0.76 6.79
N PHE A 204 -6.41 -0.30 7.99
CA PHE A 204 -7.33 0.81 8.22
C PHE A 204 -6.55 2.07 8.59
N GLN A 205 -6.68 3.14 7.82
CA GLN A 205 -5.97 4.39 8.10
C GLN A 205 -6.75 5.27 9.08
N LEU A 206 -6.03 5.73 10.11
CA LEU A 206 -6.54 6.72 11.07
C LEU A 206 -6.80 8.07 10.42
N ASN A 207 -7.65 8.86 11.05
CA ASN A 207 -7.98 10.22 10.64
C ASN A 207 -6.69 11.09 10.53
N PRO A 208 -6.32 11.57 9.34
CA PRO A 208 -5.10 12.34 9.15
C PRO A 208 -5.12 13.72 9.81
N ASN A 209 -6.30 14.25 10.18
CA ASN A 209 -6.41 15.53 10.83
C ASN A 209 -5.94 15.51 12.28
N ILE A 210 -6.01 14.34 12.94
CA ILE A 210 -5.58 14.14 14.32
C ILE A 210 -4.25 13.36 14.44
N ALA A 211 -3.52 13.15 13.35
CA ALA A 211 -2.29 12.37 13.33
C ALA A 211 -1.18 12.90 14.28
N HIS A 212 -1.27 14.16 14.69
CA HIS A 212 -0.38 14.80 15.66
C HIS A 212 -0.86 14.68 17.12
N LEU A 213 -2.01 14.07 17.37
CA LEU A 213 -2.65 13.88 18.68
C LEU A 213 -2.66 12.38 19.01
N ALA A 214 -1.71 11.96 19.84
CA ALA A 214 -1.51 10.53 20.10
C ALA A 214 -2.71 9.87 20.76
N ARG A 215 -3.28 10.51 21.79
CA ARG A 215 -4.41 9.98 22.55
C ARG A 215 -5.66 9.81 21.69
N GLU A 216 -5.98 10.81 20.91
CA GLU A 216 -7.14 10.83 19.99
C GLU A 216 -6.97 9.78 18.88
N SER A 217 -5.77 9.67 18.31
CA SER A 217 -5.46 8.67 17.30
C SER A 217 -5.57 7.24 17.84
N VAL A 218 -5.12 6.99 19.06
CA VAL A 218 -5.28 5.68 19.73
C VAL A 218 -6.75 5.38 20.01
N ALA A 219 -7.55 6.37 20.42
CA ALA A 219 -8.99 6.20 20.62
C ALA A 219 -9.72 5.88 19.30
N ASP A 220 -9.36 6.56 18.20
CA ASP A 220 -9.87 6.29 16.85
C ASP A 220 -9.54 4.85 16.41
N ALA A 221 -8.32 4.39 16.68
CA ALA A 221 -7.91 3.02 16.40
C ALA A 221 -8.73 1.98 17.18
N PHE A 222 -8.98 2.22 18.46
CA PHE A 222 -9.78 1.32 19.28
C PHE A 222 -11.23 1.24 18.80
N ALA A 223 -11.82 2.38 18.43
CA ALA A 223 -13.18 2.44 17.89
C ALA A 223 -13.28 1.62 16.57
N ALA A 224 -12.34 1.83 15.65
CA ALA A 224 -12.30 1.06 14.39
C ALA A 224 -12.15 -0.44 14.64
N PHE A 225 -11.30 -0.84 15.58
CA PHE A 225 -11.04 -2.23 15.90
C PHE A 225 -12.25 -2.89 16.56
N GLU A 226 -12.98 -2.17 17.42
CA GLU A 226 -14.21 -2.66 18.06
C GLU A 226 -15.33 -2.89 17.04
N HIS A 227 -15.57 -1.93 16.14
CA HIS A 227 -16.56 -2.11 15.07
C HIS A 227 -16.24 -3.30 14.18
N ALA A 228 -14.98 -3.45 13.76
CA ALA A 228 -14.55 -4.62 12.99
C ALA A 228 -14.73 -5.93 13.77
N ALA A 229 -14.47 -5.94 15.09
CA ALA A 229 -14.68 -7.11 15.93
C ALA A 229 -16.15 -7.50 16.05
N GLN A 230 -17.07 -6.52 16.10
CA GLN A 230 -18.51 -6.77 16.15
C GLN A 230 -19.02 -7.42 14.86
N ASP A 231 -18.59 -6.92 13.69
CA ASP A 231 -18.94 -7.52 12.41
C ASP A 231 -18.35 -8.94 12.29
N LEU A 232 -17.07 -9.10 12.58
CA LEU A 232 -16.39 -10.38 12.46
C LEU A 232 -16.89 -11.45 13.43
N ARG A 233 -17.49 -11.10 14.57
CA ARG A 233 -18.16 -12.08 15.44
C ARG A 233 -19.28 -12.81 14.71
N ARG A 234 -20.10 -12.06 13.97
CA ARG A 234 -21.19 -12.64 13.16
C ARG A 234 -20.63 -13.48 12.02
N TYR A 235 -19.64 -12.96 11.34
CA TYR A 235 -19.00 -13.65 10.22
C TYR A 235 -18.28 -14.93 10.66
N ASP A 236 -17.54 -14.90 11.75
CA ASP A 236 -16.84 -16.07 12.30
C ASP A 236 -17.79 -17.17 12.76
N ALA A 237 -18.93 -16.79 13.36
CA ALA A 237 -19.96 -17.74 13.77
C ALA A 237 -20.52 -18.50 12.56
N HIS A 238 -20.64 -17.85 11.41
CA HIS A 238 -21.09 -18.46 10.16
C HIS A 238 -19.97 -19.27 9.48
N LEU A 239 -18.80 -18.64 9.25
CA LEU A 239 -17.70 -19.22 8.49
C LEU A 239 -17.06 -20.44 9.17
N LEU A 240 -16.86 -20.34 10.48
CA LEU A 240 -16.04 -21.30 11.20
C LEU A 240 -16.89 -22.44 11.78
N ALA A 241 -18.19 -22.25 11.96
CA ALA A 241 -19.10 -23.26 12.51
C ALA A 241 -18.48 -24.04 13.72
N GLY A 242 -17.70 -23.35 14.56
CA GLY A 242 -17.02 -23.93 15.71
C GLY A 242 -15.59 -24.44 15.48
N TYR A 243 -15.05 -24.34 14.27
CA TYR A 243 -13.71 -24.89 13.95
C TYR A 243 -12.54 -23.91 14.16
N GLY A 244 -12.77 -22.65 14.46
CA GLY A 244 -11.70 -21.66 14.68
C GLY A 244 -11.03 -21.77 16.04
N PRO A 245 -9.76 -21.36 16.19
CA PRO A 245 -9.13 -21.20 17.49
C PRO A 245 -9.88 -20.15 18.31
N ASP A 246 -10.37 -20.48 19.50
CA ASP A 246 -11.19 -19.59 20.32
C ASP A 246 -10.49 -18.24 20.60
N ARG A 247 -9.17 -18.26 20.78
CA ARG A 247 -8.35 -17.07 21.04
C ARG A 247 -8.33 -16.05 19.89
N GLU A 248 -8.59 -16.49 18.65
CA GLU A 248 -8.59 -15.61 17.46
C GLU A 248 -10.01 -15.23 17.03
N ARG A 249 -11.04 -15.85 17.64
CA ARG A 249 -12.44 -15.57 17.30
C ARG A 249 -12.78 -14.11 17.53
N ALA A 250 -13.34 -13.46 16.52
CA ALA A 250 -13.65 -12.03 16.47
C ALA A 250 -12.43 -11.08 16.60
N ARG A 251 -11.20 -11.57 16.78
CA ARG A 251 -10.03 -10.71 16.66
C ARG A 251 -9.91 -10.21 15.21
N PRO A 252 -10.01 -8.90 14.95
CA PRO A 252 -9.93 -8.38 13.60
C PRO A 252 -8.60 -8.72 12.92
N ASN A 253 -8.70 -9.21 11.70
CA ASN A 253 -7.55 -9.31 10.79
C ASN A 253 -7.24 -7.94 10.17
N MET A 254 -7.06 -6.96 11.03
CA MET A 254 -6.85 -5.56 10.70
C MET A 254 -5.56 -5.05 11.35
N VAL A 255 -4.86 -4.18 10.63
CA VAL A 255 -3.75 -3.37 11.14
C VAL A 255 -4.08 -1.89 11.00
N ILE A 256 -3.60 -1.09 11.91
CA ILE A 256 -3.88 0.34 11.96
C ILE A 256 -2.81 1.11 11.18
N LYS A 257 -3.23 1.86 10.17
CA LYS A 257 -2.33 2.67 9.35
C LYS A 257 -2.11 4.03 10.00
N VAL A 258 -0.85 4.29 10.42
CA VAL A 258 -0.42 5.46 11.20
C VAL A 258 0.42 6.37 10.32
N ALA A 259 0.07 7.65 10.24
CA ALA A 259 0.87 8.64 9.52
C ALA A 259 2.05 9.13 10.37
N ALA A 260 3.27 8.91 9.88
CA ALA A 260 4.52 9.34 10.55
C ALA A 260 4.84 10.81 10.27
N SER A 261 3.89 11.69 10.55
CA SER A 261 3.97 13.13 10.25
C SER A 261 4.40 14.00 11.44
N SER A 262 4.55 13.40 12.62
CA SER A 262 4.96 14.10 13.85
C SER A 262 5.50 13.12 14.89
N PRO A 263 6.14 13.58 15.98
CA PRO A 263 6.60 12.73 17.07
C PRO A 263 5.50 11.86 17.71
N ALA A 264 4.22 12.27 17.62
CA ALA A 264 3.08 11.51 18.13
C ALA A 264 2.98 10.11 17.51
N ALA A 265 3.45 9.93 16.27
CA ALA A 265 3.46 8.63 15.60
C ALA A 265 4.25 7.57 16.37
N ARG A 266 5.28 7.95 17.13
CA ARG A 266 6.08 7.05 17.96
C ARG A 266 5.22 6.47 19.12
N GLU A 267 4.53 7.34 19.85
CA GLU A 267 3.64 6.96 20.95
C GLU A 267 2.47 6.11 20.47
N ILE A 268 1.82 6.51 19.37
CA ILE A 268 0.73 5.75 18.74
C ILE A 268 1.21 4.34 18.40
N THR A 269 2.35 4.24 17.72
CA THR A 269 2.95 2.97 17.28
C THR A 269 3.26 2.05 18.45
N GLN A 270 3.97 2.54 19.47
CA GLN A 270 4.32 1.76 20.65
C GLN A 270 3.06 1.31 21.40
N THR A 271 2.09 2.21 21.59
CA THR A 271 0.85 1.91 22.31
C THR A 271 0.05 0.83 21.62
N LEU A 272 -0.27 0.98 20.33
CA LEU A 272 -1.07 0.02 19.57
C LEU A 272 -0.41 -1.37 19.56
N ASN A 273 0.90 -1.43 19.31
CA ASN A 273 1.61 -2.70 19.30
C ASN A 273 1.69 -3.37 20.67
N SER A 274 1.68 -2.58 21.78
CA SER A 274 1.62 -3.12 23.14
C SER A 274 0.30 -3.79 23.48
N PHE A 275 -0.77 -3.46 22.73
CA PHE A 275 -2.08 -4.12 22.81
C PHE A 275 -2.25 -5.23 21.76
N GLY A 276 -1.22 -5.50 20.95
CA GLY A 276 -1.27 -6.50 19.89
C GLY A 276 -2.03 -6.05 18.65
N TYR A 277 -2.36 -4.77 18.54
CA TYR A 277 -2.87 -4.16 17.31
C TYR A 277 -1.67 -3.86 16.41
N GLY A 278 -1.58 -4.54 15.28
CA GLY A 278 -0.49 -4.29 14.33
C GLY A 278 -0.60 -2.90 13.71
N THR A 279 0.52 -2.36 13.30
CA THR A 279 0.59 -1.07 12.61
C THR A 279 1.03 -1.21 11.17
N ASN A 280 0.60 -0.28 10.34
CA ASN A 280 1.12 -0.03 9.01
C ASN A 280 1.54 1.44 8.97
N ILE A 281 2.83 1.69 9.09
CA ILE A 281 3.35 3.06 9.14
C ILE A 281 3.35 3.64 7.73
N THR A 282 2.80 4.84 7.57
CA THR A 282 2.71 5.55 6.28
C THR A 282 3.17 7.00 6.41
N VAL A 283 3.25 7.73 5.32
CA VAL A 283 3.83 9.09 5.26
C VAL A 283 5.30 9.05 5.70
N VAL A 284 6.02 8.06 5.21
CA VAL A 284 7.42 7.76 5.53
C VAL A 284 8.24 7.78 4.26
N PHE A 285 9.39 8.45 4.31
CA PHE A 285 10.21 8.75 3.14
C PHE A 285 11.70 8.59 3.40
N THR A 286 12.12 8.53 4.66
CA THR A 286 13.54 8.66 5.02
C THR A 286 14.03 7.48 5.84
N VAL A 287 15.31 7.14 5.67
CA VAL A 287 15.95 6.04 6.41
C VAL A 287 15.83 6.24 7.93
N ALA A 288 16.08 7.48 8.41
CA ALA A 288 16.00 7.78 9.84
C ALA A 288 14.57 7.64 10.40
N GLN A 289 13.56 8.08 9.63
CA GLN A 289 12.16 7.98 10.01
C GLN A 289 11.71 6.51 10.09
N GLU A 290 12.03 5.71 9.06
CA GLU A 290 11.73 4.29 9.02
C GLU A 290 12.43 3.52 10.14
N ALA A 291 13.71 3.78 10.36
CA ALA A 291 14.50 3.16 11.42
C ALA A 291 13.92 3.44 12.82
N THR A 292 13.57 4.70 13.09
CA THR A 292 12.96 5.11 14.37
C THR A 292 11.68 4.31 14.63
N LEU A 293 10.79 4.24 13.63
CA LEU A 293 9.49 3.60 13.82
C LEU A 293 9.53 2.07 13.80
N ILE A 294 10.49 1.45 13.09
CA ILE A 294 10.77 0.00 13.23
C ILE A 294 11.18 -0.34 14.67
N LEU A 295 11.99 0.52 15.30
CA LEU A 295 12.40 0.33 16.69
C LEU A 295 11.23 0.57 17.66
N ASP A 296 10.35 1.53 17.38
CA ASP A 296 9.14 1.78 18.17
C ASP A 296 8.11 0.63 18.04
N GLU A 297 7.96 0.03 16.84
CA GLU A 297 7.19 -1.19 16.63
C GLU A 297 7.73 -2.34 17.48
N ALA A 298 9.05 -2.53 17.46
CA ALA A 298 9.70 -3.58 18.25
C ALA A 298 9.52 -3.36 19.76
N ALA A 299 9.64 -2.11 20.24
CA ALA A 299 9.41 -1.73 21.64
C ALA A 299 7.97 -2.02 22.09
N GLY A 300 6.98 -1.64 21.28
CA GLY A 300 5.57 -1.90 21.56
C GLY A 300 5.27 -3.40 21.64
N MET A 301 5.77 -4.19 20.68
CA MET A 301 5.61 -5.65 20.71
C MET A 301 6.31 -6.29 21.91
N ALA A 302 7.50 -5.83 22.29
CA ALA A 302 8.20 -6.33 23.47
C ALA A 302 7.38 -6.09 24.76
N ALA A 303 6.80 -4.88 24.88
CA ALA A 303 5.91 -4.56 26.00
C ALA A 303 4.63 -5.43 26.01
N GLY A 304 4.07 -5.71 24.86
CA GLY A 304 2.91 -6.61 24.71
C GLY A 304 3.25 -8.05 25.11
N LEU A 305 4.38 -8.58 24.62
CA LEU A 305 4.83 -9.95 24.94
C LEU A 305 5.03 -10.17 26.45
N LYS A 306 5.53 -9.17 27.20
CA LYS A 306 5.65 -9.23 28.66
C LYS A 306 4.29 -9.35 29.38
N LYS A 307 3.22 -8.89 28.73
CA LYS A 307 1.84 -9.00 29.22
C LYS A 307 1.13 -10.25 28.66
N GLY A 308 1.84 -11.13 27.97
CA GLY A 308 1.26 -12.32 27.32
C GLY A 308 0.46 -12.02 26.05
N ILE A 309 0.55 -10.79 25.52
CA ILE A 309 -0.15 -10.38 24.30
C ILE A 309 0.66 -10.83 23.08
N ARG A 310 0.01 -11.55 22.17
CA ARG A 310 0.64 -12.02 20.94
C ARG A 310 0.68 -10.89 19.90
N PRO A 311 1.87 -10.58 19.33
CA PRO A 311 1.98 -9.58 18.27
C PRO A 311 1.27 -10.05 17.00
N THR A 312 0.66 -9.12 16.26
CA THR A 312 0.18 -9.35 14.90
C THR A 312 1.22 -8.87 13.88
N GLN A 313 0.85 -8.87 12.59
CA GLN A 313 1.73 -8.36 11.52
C GLN A 313 1.84 -6.84 11.58
N LEU A 314 2.97 -6.33 11.14
CA LEU A 314 3.27 -4.92 11.03
C LEU A 314 3.88 -4.64 9.66
N TYR A 315 3.75 -3.40 9.22
CA TYR A 315 4.24 -2.98 7.92
C TYR A 315 4.90 -1.60 8.03
N MET A 316 6.17 -1.55 7.70
CA MET A 316 6.90 -0.30 7.50
C MET A 316 6.81 0.08 6.03
N THR A 317 5.95 1.03 5.71
CA THR A 317 5.78 1.50 4.33
C THR A 317 6.93 2.40 3.92
N ASN A 318 7.51 2.18 2.75
CA ASN A 318 8.40 3.11 2.06
C ASN A 318 7.64 3.77 0.91
N MET A 319 7.46 5.08 0.96
CA MET A 319 6.73 5.83 -0.08
C MET A 319 7.67 6.39 -1.16
N GLY A 320 8.51 5.52 -1.72
CA GLY A 320 9.62 5.87 -2.61
C GLY A 320 9.23 6.74 -3.80
N GLY A 321 8.16 6.42 -4.53
CA GLY A 321 7.74 7.21 -5.68
C GLY A 321 7.27 8.63 -5.32
N ARG A 322 6.76 8.85 -4.11
CA ARG A 322 6.45 10.20 -3.62
C ARG A 322 7.71 10.97 -3.21
N LEU A 323 8.71 10.30 -2.66
CA LEU A 323 10.03 10.89 -2.43
C LEU A 323 10.65 11.36 -3.74
N GLU A 324 10.63 10.51 -4.77
CA GLU A 324 11.13 10.86 -6.11
C GLU A 324 10.41 12.08 -6.70
N SER A 325 9.09 12.16 -6.53
CA SER A 325 8.31 13.32 -6.95
C SER A 325 8.75 14.59 -6.21
N HIS A 326 8.93 14.50 -4.90
CA HIS A 326 9.37 15.64 -4.09
C HIS A 326 10.79 16.11 -4.47
N LEU A 327 11.74 15.19 -4.64
CA LEU A 327 13.10 15.54 -5.05
C LEU A 327 13.14 16.17 -6.44
N ARG A 328 12.28 15.73 -7.36
CA ARG A 328 12.13 16.32 -8.69
C ARG A 328 11.60 17.75 -8.60
N GLU A 329 10.58 18.00 -7.77
CA GLU A 329 10.06 19.33 -7.51
C GLU A 329 11.16 20.26 -6.98
N VAL A 330 11.88 19.85 -5.92
CA VAL A 330 12.97 20.62 -5.32
C VAL A 330 14.07 20.95 -6.35
N LYS A 331 14.45 19.96 -7.18
CA LYS A 331 15.46 20.20 -8.23
C LYS A 331 14.99 21.19 -9.28
N LEU A 332 13.72 21.07 -9.72
CA LEU A 332 13.17 21.98 -10.71
C LEU A 332 12.96 23.39 -10.16
N GLU A 333 12.51 23.52 -8.92
CA GLU A 333 12.40 24.83 -8.26
C GLU A 333 13.74 25.56 -8.23
N GLY A 334 14.84 24.84 -7.90
CA GLY A 334 16.19 25.39 -7.93
C GLY A 334 16.62 25.84 -9.35
N LEU A 335 16.36 25.05 -10.37
CA LEU A 335 16.70 25.38 -11.75
C LEU A 335 15.88 26.57 -12.29
N PHE A 336 14.61 26.68 -11.92
CA PHE A 336 13.80 27.86 -12.28
C PHE A 336 14.24 29.12 -11.54
N ALA A 337 14.74 29.00 -10.29
CA ALA A 337 15.38 30.12 -9.61
C ALA A 337 16.64 30.59 -10.34
N GLU A 338 17.52 29.66 -10.75
CA GLU A 338 18.71 29.94 -11.55
C GLU A 338 18.35 30.61 -12.91
N LEU A 339 17.25 30.14 -13.55
CA LEU A 339 16.76 30.73 -14.80
C LEU A 339 16.32 32.18 -14.61
N LYS A 340 15.61 32.48 -13.49
CA LYS A 340 15.22 33.84 -13.14
C LYS A 340 16.42 34.76 -12.92
N GLU A 341 17.46 34.29 -12.24
CA GLU A 341 18.68 35.06 -12.02
C GLU A 341 19.45 35.33 -13.33
N LYS A 342 19.50 34.34 -14.24
CA LYS A 342 20.26 34.43 -15.48
C LYS A 342 19.56 35.22 -16.59
N GLU A 343 18.27 34.99 -16.79
CA GLU A 343 17.50 35.49 -17.94
C GLU A 343 16.48 36.57 -17.55
N GLY A 344 16.32 36.84 -16.23
CA GLY A 344 15.34 37.76 -15.69
C GLY A 344 13.95 37.12 -15.49
N GLU A 345 13.16 37.76 -14.62
CA GLU A 345 11.86 37.24 -14.19
C GLU A 345 10.84 37.07 -15.32
N ALA A 346 10.83 38.02 -16.29
CA ALA A 346 9.90 37.96 -17.43
C ALA A 346 10.13 36.68 -18.27
N ARG A 347 11.39 36.40 -18.65
CA ARG A 347 11.75 35.23 -19.43
C ARG A 347 11.53 33.90 -18.66
N ALA A 348 11.86 33.92 -17.37
CA ALA A 348 11.65 32.77 -16.50
C ALA A 348 10.14 32.46 -16.31
N THR A 349 9.31 33.50 -16.22
CA THR A 349 7.84 33.37 -16.16
C THR A 349 7.28 32.74 -17.44
N GLU A 350 7.74 33.21 -18.62
CA GLU A 350 7.34 32.58 -19.91
C GLU A 350 7.66 31.09 -19.94
N ALA A 351 8.85 30.69 -19.45
CA ALA A 351 9.24 29.27 -19.40
C ALA A 351 8.35 28.46 -18.45
N VAL A 352 7.99 29.01 -17.28
CA VAL A 352 7.05 28.38 -16.34
C VAL A 352 5.65 28.22 -16.96
N GLU A 353 5.16 29.25 -17.64
CA GLU A 353 3.85 29.23 -18.30
C GLU A 353 3.82 28.23 -19.46
N ALA A 354 4.88 28.14 -20.26
CA ALA A 354 5.01 27.14 -21.32
C ALA A 354 5.03 25.71 -20.74
N LEU A 355 5.73 25.49 -19.62
CA LEU A 355 5.70 24.24 -18.90
C LEU A 355 4.30 23.92 -18.37
N ALA A 356 3.61 24.90 -17.80
CA ALA A 356 2.26 24.76 -17.27
C ALA A 356 1.23 24.38 -18.36
N GLU A 357 1.36 24.96 -19.55
CA GLU A 357 0.57 24.61 -20.73
C GLU A 357 0.79 23.14 -21.12
N ALA A 358 2.07 22.75 -21.27
CA ALA A 358 2.44 21.38 -21.62
C ALA A 358 1.96 20.34 -20.59
N ASN A 359 1.93 20.70 -19.32
CA ASN A 359 1.51 19.84 -18.21
C ASN A 359 0.01 19.89 -17.89
N GLY A 360 -0.76 20.80 -18.52
CA GLY A 360 -2.18 21.01 -18.20
C GLY A 360 -2.40 21.65 -16.82
N THR A 361 -1.41 22.39 -16.30
CA THR A 361 -1.48 23.07 -14.99
C THR A 361 -1.71 24.58 -15.11
N LYS A 362 -1.95 25.08 -16.34
CA LYS A 362 -2.11 26.49 -16.67
C LYS A 362 -3.08 27.23 -15.73
N ALA A 363 -4.28 26.70 -15.54
CA ALA A 363 -5.29 27.32 -14.67
C ALA A 363 -4.81 27.50 -13.21
N LYS A 364 -3.91 26.64 -12.72
CA LYS A 364 -3.36 26.72 -11.37
C LYS A 364 -2.23 27.74 -11.29
N VAL A 365 -1.42 27.85 -12.33
CA VAL A 365 -0.39 28.88 -12.45
C VAL A 365 -1.02 30.26 -12.59
N GLU A 366 -2.11 30.40 -13.34
CA GLU A 366 -2.87 31.65 -13.48
C GLU A 366 -3.57 32.08 -12.18
N ALA A 367 -3.88 31.14 -11.29
CA ALA A 367 -4.55 31.42 -10.01
C ALA A 367 -3.61 31.99 -8.93
N VAL A 368 -2.31 32.00 -9.15
CA VAL A 368 -1.29 32.49 -8.21
C VAL A 368 -0.55 33.70 -8.76
N ARG A 369 0.05 34.51 -7.88
CA ARG A 369 0.56 35.84 -8.26
C ARG A 369 2.07 35.93 -8.37
N THR A 370 2.79 35.33 -7.42
CA THR A 370 4.26 35.40 -7.38
C THR A 370 4.92 34.40 -8.32
N TYR A 371 6.13 34.72 -8.76
CA TYR A 371 6.92 33.83 -9.59
C TYR A 371 7.15 32.47 -8.89
N GLU A 372 7.49 32.50 -7.62
CA GLU A 372 7.75 31.32 -6.80
C GLU A 372 6.50 30.44 -6.68
N GLU A 373 5.33 31.04 -6.45
CA GLU A 373 4.05 30.31 -6.45
C GLU A 373 3.75 29.69 -7.82
N LYS A 374 4.03 30.41 -8.91
CA LYS A 374 3.86 29.89 -10.28
C LYS A 374 4.76 28.68 -10.53
N VAL A 375 6.05 28.75 -10.12
CA VAL A 375 6.98 27.62 -10.22
C VAL A 375 6.45 26.42 -9.46
N ILE A 376 6.04 26.59 -8.21
CA ILE A 376 5.46 25.53 -7.39
C ILE A 376 4.21 24.95 -8.06
N ALA A 377 3.32 25.78 -8.58
CA ALA A 377 2.10 25.34 -9.26
C ALA A 377 2.39 24.53 -10.54
N ALA A 378 3.42 24.92 -11.30
CA ALA A 378 3.83 24.22 -12.52
C ALA A 378 4.55 22.91 -12.24
N THR A 379 5.40 22.84 -11.20
CA THR A 379 6.27 21.69 -10.89
C THR A 379 5.60 20.66 -9.99
N ARG A 380 4.72 21.07 -9.07
CA ARG A 380 4.04 20.22 -8.08
C ARG A 380 3.17 19.11 -8.69
N PHE A 381 2.79 19.23 -9.95
CA PHE A 381 1.98 18.26 -10.68
C PHE A 381 2.78 17.31 -11.57
N LEU A 382 4.10 17.36 -11.52
CA LEU A 382 4.98 16.36 -12.13
C LEU A 382 4.98 15.06 -11.29
N HIS A 383 3.80 14.71 -10.74
CA HIS A 383 3.62 13.54 -9.89
C HIS A 383 3.76 12.22 -10.61
N GLY A 384 4.53 11.34 -10.01
CA GLY A 384 4.41 9.87 -10.06
C GLY A 384 4.76 9.17 -11.36
N GLN A 385 4.52 9.75 -12.52
CA GLN A 385 4.85 9.16 -13.83
C GLN A 385 5.42 10.18 -14.83
N ARG A 386 5.42 11.46 -14.48
CA ARG A 386 6.00 12.48 -15.33
C ARG A 386 7.46 12.65 -14.94
N LYS A 387 8.29 12.25 -15.84
CA LYS A 387 9.73 12.45 -15.84
C LYS A 387 10.04 13.90 -16.21
N ILE A 388 11.29 14.31 -16.07
CA ILE A 388 11.81 15.46 -16.80
C ILE A 388 11.73 15.09 -18.28
N ASP A 389 10.75 15.66 -18.96
CA ASP A 389 10.41 15.41 -20.36
C ASP A 389 10.84 16.58 -21.27
N ASP A 390 10.62 16.45 -22.57
CA ASP A 390 11.04 17.44 -23.55
C ASP A 390 10.58 18.89 -23.25
N PRO A 391 9.33 19.16 -22.80
CA PRO A 391 8.94 20.50 -22.41
C PRO A 391 9.77 21.08 -21.26
N VAL A 392 10.08 20.28 -20.25
CA VAL A 392 10.93 20.68 -19.11
C VAL A 392 12.36 20.95 -19.58
N ILE A 393 12.91 20.04 -20.37
CA ILE A 393 14.26 20.19 -20.94
C ILE A 393 14.36 21.50 -21.73
N LYS A 394 13.42 21.74 -22.63
CA LYS A 394 13.39 22.95 -23.45
C LYS A 394 13.26 24.22 -22.61
N ALA A 395 12.44 24.22 -21.56
CA ALA A 395 12.27 25.37 -20.68
C ALA A 395 13.56 25.72 -19.91
N LEU A 396 14.37 24.73 -19.59
CA LEU A 396 15.56 24.87 -18.75
C LEU A 396 16.91 24.85 -19.51
N GLU A 397 16.89 24.77 -20.85
CA GLU A 397 18.10 24.82 -21.69
C GLU A 397 19.08 25.97 -21.32
N PRO A 398 18.63 27.19 -20.95
CA PRO A 398 19.55 28.26 -20.58
C PRO A 398 20.39 27.98 -19.33
N VAL A 399 19.93 27.11 -18.42
CA VAL A 399 20.60 26.87 -17.13
C VAL A 399 21.12 25.44 -16.96
N SER A 400 20.62 24.50 -17.75
CA SER A 400 21.06 23.11 -17.67
C SER A 400 21.03 22.44 -19.04
N SER A 401 22.03 21.62 -19.35
CA SER A 401 22.02 20.85 -20.60
C SER A 401 20.99 19.72 -20.57
N PRO A 402 20.48 19.30 -21.75
CA PRO A 402 19.59 18.14 -21.85
C PRO A 402 20.18 16.87 -21.20
N GLU A 403 21.47 16.63 -21.37
CA GLU A 403 22.18 15.47 -20.82
C GLU A 403 22.25 15.54 -19.29
N ASP A 404 22.45 16.74 -18.70
CA ASP A 404 22.48 16.89 -17.25
C ASP A 404 21.09 16.71 -16.64
N LEU A 405 20.06 17.22 -17.28
CA LEU A 405 18.65 17.02 -16.87
C LEU A 405 18.26 15.53 -16.93
N GLN A 406 18.66 14.81 -17.97
CA GLN A 406 18.43 13.36 -18.07
C GLN A 406 19.20 12.57 -17.00
N LYS A 407 20.44 12.97 -16.66
CA LYS A 407 21.19 12.37 -15.55
C LYS A 407 20.49 12.62 -14.20
N TRP A 408 19.96 13.82 -13.99
CA TRP A 408 19.15 14.13 -12.81
C TRP A 408 17.89 13.27 -12.73
N GLU A 409 17.12 13.17 -13.82
CA GLU A 409 15.93 12.32 -13.85
C GLU A 409 16.25 10.86 -13.56
N SER A 410 17.32 10.33 -14.17
CA SER A 410 17.78 8.97 -13.94
C SER A 410 18.15 8.72 -12.48
N ALA A 411 18.85 9.66 -11.85
CA ALA A 411 19.25 9.56 -10.46
C ALA A 411 18.03 9.69 -9.51
N ILE A 412 17.19 10.70 -9.70
CA ILE A 412 15.97 10.93 -8.88
C ILE A 412 15.03 9.73 -8.95
N SER A 413 14.91 9.13 -10.13
CA SER A 413 14.10 7.93 -10.34
C SER A 413 14.56 6.68 -9.58
N MET A 414 15.74 6.71 -8.97
CA MET A 414 16.28 5.63 -8.13
C MET A 414 16.23 5.95 -6.64
N ALA A 415 15.86 7.17 -6.25
CA ALA A 415 15.95 7.63 -4.87
C ALA A 415 15.14 6.76 -3.90
N GLY A 416 13.90 6.43 -4.25
CA GLY A 416 13.03 5.55 -3.45
C GLY A 416 13.61 4.14 -3.30
N THR A 417 14.15 3.58 -4.37
CA THR A 417 14.83 2.27 -4.35
C THR A 417 16.11 2.30 -3.52
N CYS A 418 16.90 3.40 -3.58
CA CYS A 418 18.09 3.56 -2.73
C CYS A 418 17.73 3.56 -1.23
N VAL A 419 16.72 4.32 -0.84
CA VAL A 419 16.21 4.33 0.55
C VAL A 419 15.72 2.93 0.94
N ALA A 420 14.91 2.29 0.10
CA ALA A 420 14.39 0.96 0.37
C ALA A 420 15.49 -0.09 0.59
N ARG A 421 16.51 -0.11 -0.26
CA ARG A 421 17.68 -1.01 -0.15
C ARG A 421 18.44 -0.77 1.14
N ARG A 422 18.65 0.50 1.52
CA ARG A 422 19.36 0.86 2.75
C ARG A 422 18.61 0.40 4.00
N VAL A 423 17.33 0.69 4.12
CA VAL A 423 16.51 0.26 5.27
C VAL A 423 16.41 -1.26 5.36
N TRP A 424 16.13 -1.92 4.23
CA TRP A 424 16.09 -3.37 4.21
C TRP A 424 17.43 -3.99 4.63
N GLY A 425 18.54 -3.45 4.15
CA GLY A 425 19.89 -3.87 4.52
C GLY A 425 20.18 -3.72 6.01
N LEU A 426 19.77 -2.58 6.60
CA LEU A 426 19.97 -2.28 8.02
C LEU A 426 19.18 -3.21 8.94
N PHE A 427 17.93 -3.56 8.60
CA PHE A 427 17.04 -4.27 9.50
C PHE A 427 16.77 -5.73 9.11
N PHE A 428 16.68 -6.04 7.83
CA PHE A 428 16.14 -7.31 7.35
C PHE A 428 17.18 -8.22 6.69
N SER A 429 18.39 -7.74 6.43
CA SER A 429 19.48 -8.61 5.97
C SER A 429 19.72 -9.73 7.01
N ARG A 430 20.08 -10.92 6.53
CA ARG A 430 20.26 -12.11 7.39
C ARG A 430 21.26 -11.88 8.52
N GLU A 431 22.31 -11.11 8.25
CA GLU A 431 23.34 -10.75 9.23
C GLU A 431 22.77 -9.81 10.29
N ASN A 432 22.16 -8.69 9.87
CA ASN A 432 21.69 -7.69 10.80
C ASN A 432 20.47 -8.16 11.61
N LYS A 433 19.60 -9.01 11.06
CA LYS A 433 18.53 -9.66 11.86
C LYS A 433 19.08 -10.42 13.06
N ARG A 434 20.25 -11.07 12.95
CA ARG A 434 20.88 -11.76 14.10
C ARG A 434 21.37 -10.77 15.15
N LYS A 435 21.96 -9.66 14.71
CA LYS A 435 22.41 -8.57 15.60
C LYS A 435 21.23 -7.93 16.31
N TRP A 436 20.17 -7.62 15.56
CA TRP A 436 18.92 -7.11 16.14
C TRP A 436 18.27 -8.08 17.12
N ALA A 437 18.25 -9.38 16.85
CA ALA A 437 17.75 -10.36 17.82
C ALA A 437 18.52 -10.27 19.15
N SER A 438 19.85 -10.20 19.11
CA SER A 438 20.70 -10.06 20.31
C SER A 438 20.46 -8.74 21.05
N TYR A 439 20.28 -7.64 20.31
CA TYR A 439 19.95 -6.34 20.86
C TYR A 439 18.60 -6.34 21.58
N LEU A 440 17.55 -6.88 20.93
CA LEU A 440 16.20 -6.97 21.52
C LEU A 440 16.17 -7.85 22.78
N MET A 441 16.88 -8.97 22.75
CA MET A 441 17.03 -9.82 23.93
C MET A 441 17.64 -9.06 25.11
N LYS A 442 18.72 -8.31 24.87
CA LYS A 442 19.41 -7.54 25.90
C LYS A 442 18.58 -6.34 26.38
N LYS A 443 18.02 -5.56 25.47
CA LYS A 443 17.32 -4.30 25.77
C LYS A 443 15.98 -4.52 26.47
N TYR A 444 15.25 -5.54 26.04
CA TYR A 444 13.89 -5.79 26.53
C TYR A 444 13.76 -7.06 27.39
N ASP A 445 14.86 -7.70 27.75
CA ASP A 445 14.86 -8.95 28.52
C ASP A 445 13.94 -10.02 27.89
N LEU A 446 14.15 -10.29 26.61
CA LEU A 446 13.37 -11.25 25.83
C LEU A 446 14.12 -12.55 25.62
N SER A 447 13.39 -13.65 25.56
CA SER A 447 13.95 -14.91 25.06
C SER A 447 14.25 -14.81 23.56
N ARG A 448 15.16 -15.67 23.06
CA ARG A 448 15.49 -15.75 21.64
C ARG A 448 14.27 -15.99 20.73
N PRO A 449 13.33 -16.89 21.07
CA PRO A 449 12.09 -17.05 20.30
C PRO A 449 11.24 -15.77 20.24
N GLN A 450 11.12 -15.03 21.37
CA GLN A 450 10.37 -13.77 21.40
C GLN A 450 11.01 -12.70 20.54
N ALA A 451 12.33 -12.51 20.60
CA ALA A 451 13.05 -11.59 19.74
C ALA A 451 12.91 -11.97 18.26
N GLY A 452 13.01 -13.27 17.96
CA GLY A 452 12.78 -13.80 16.61
C GLY A 452 11.35 -13.56 16.14
N LEU A 453 10.35 -13.72 17.00
CA LEU A 453 8.95 -13.44 16.69
C LEU A 453 8.75 -11.97 16.32
N ILE A 454 9.26 -11.03 17.10
CA ILE A 454 9.20 -9.59 16.79
C ILE A 454 9.76 -9.31 15.40
N LEU A 455 10.99 -9.74 15.12
CA LEU A 455 11.66 -9.49 13.84
C LEU A 455 10.96 -10.15 12.64
N ASN A 456 10.21 -11.23 12.86
CA ASN A 456 9.44 -11.88 11.82
C ASN A 456 8.04 -11.26 11.62
N ARG A 457 7.58 -10.42 12.54
CA ARG A 457 6.30 -9.71 12.41
C ARG A 457 6.41 -8.37 11.70
N ILE A 458 7.59 -7.75 11.69
CA ILE A 458 7.83 -6.50 10.97
C ILE A 458 8.10 -6.82 9.51
N ASN A 459 7.30 -6.26 8.62
CA ASN A 459 7.47 -6.40 7.17
C ASN A 459 7.83 -5.04 6.56
N TYR A 460 8.75 -5.07 5.63
CA TYR A 460 9.07 -3.91 4.82
C TYR A 460 8.12 -3.83 3.63
N LEU A 461 7.52 -2.67 3.41
CA LEU A 461 6.42 -2.50 2.48
C LEU A 461 6.69 -1.33 1.51
N PRO A 462 7.49 -1.54 0.44
CA PRO A 462 7.60 -0.56 -0.62
C PRO A 462 6.24 -0.33 -1.30
N ALA A 463 5.82 0.93 -1.41
CA ALA A 463 4.50 1.31 -1.88
C ALA A 463 4.49 2.69 -2.55
N SER A 464 3.32 3.10 -3.03
CA SER A 464 2.94 4.45 -3.46
C SER A 464 3.71 5.02 -4.65
N LYS A 465 3.00 5.21 -5.75
CA LYS A 465 3.44 5.90 -6.99
C LYS A 465 4.77 5.39 -7.56
N ARG A 466 5.09 4.14 -7.33
CA ARG A 466 6.29 3.47 -7.84
C ARG A 466 6.16 3.16 -9.33
N LYS A 467 7.28 2.98 -10.00
CA LYS A 467 7.33 2.42 -11.36
C LYS A 467 7.26 0.90 -11.29
N ALA A 468 6.90 0.27 -12.42
CA ALA A 468 6.88 -1.18 -12.54
C ALA A 468 8.25 -1.81 -12.25
N GLU A 469 9.32 -1.16 -12.71
CA GLU A 469 10.70 -1.58 -12.48
C GLU A 469 11.06 -1.60 -11.00
N ASP A 470 10.59 -0.63 -10.20
CA ASP A 470 10.90 -0.56 -8.76
C ASP A 470 10.40 -1.78 -8.01
N THR A 471 9.26 -2.34 -8.41
CA THR A 471 8.76 -3.61 -7.88
C THR A 471 9.76 -4.72 -8.11
N LEU A 472 10.27 -4.85 -9.32
CA LEU A 472 11.22 -5.91 -9.68
C LEU A 472 12.62 -5.69 -9.07
N TRP A 473 13.03 -4.42 -8.88
CA TRP A 473 14.33 -4.08 -8.27
C TRP A 473 14.36 -4.11 -6.74
N THR A 474 13.26 -4.51 -6.10
CA THR A 474 13.16 -4.60 -4.63
C THR A 474 12.53 -5.92 -4.16
N LEU A 475 12.66 -7.00 -4.92
CA LEU A 475 12.18 -8.32 -4.51
C LEU A 475 13.05 -8.93 -3.42
N SER A 476 12.42 -9.55 -2.44
CA SER A 476 13.06 -10.36 -1.41
C SER A 476 12.11 -11.40 -0.83
N SER A 477 12.64 -12.58 -0.57
CA SER A 477 11.96 -13.63 0.20
C SER A 477 11.87 -13.34 1.70
N ASN A 478 12.53 -12.28 2.20
CA ASN A 478 12.68 -12.01 3.62
C ASN A 478 12.05 -10.68 4.01
N ASN A 479 11.00 -10.75 4.83
CA ASN A 479 10.28 -9.59 5.39
C ASN A 479 9.81 -8.54 4.35
N MET A 480 9.53 -8.95 3.12
CA MET A 480 9.12 -8.07 2.05
C MET A 480 7.66 -8.33 1.66
N VAL A 481 6.86 -7.26 1.65
CA VAL A 481 5.51 -7.24 1.10
C VAL A 481 5.36 -5.97 0.26
N HIS A 482 5.15 -6.10 -1.03
CA HIS A 482 4.86 -4.94 -1.87
C HIS A 482 3.38 -4.64 -1.88
N THR A 483 2.97 -3.39 -1.68
CA THR A 483 1.62 -2.95 -2.03
C THR A 483 1.65 -2.08 -3.27
N GLU A 484 0.72 -2.34 -4.16
CA GLU A 484 0.68 -1.69 -5.46
C GLU A 484 -0.73 -1.27 -5.84
N PHE A 485 -0.81 -0.12 -6.53
CA PHE A 485 -2.04 0.31 -7.16
C PHE A 485 -2.42 -0.62 -8.32
N PRO A 486 -3.72 -0.80 -8.59
CA PRO A 486 -4.18 -1.70 -9.65
C PRO A 486 -3.63 -1.40 -11.05
N ASN A 487 -3.36 -0.14 -11.39
CA ASN A 487 -2.72 0.24 -12.65
C ASN A 487 -1.23 -0.08 -12.70
N GLN A 488 -0.52 0.03 -11.57
CA GLN A 488 0.88 -0.40 -11.47
C GLN A 488 0.99 -1.93 -11.60
N GLN A 489 0.06 -2.66 -10.98
CA GLN A 489 -0.01 -4.12 -11.14
C GLN A 489 -0.07 -4.52 -12.62
N GLU A 490 -0.85 -3.79 -13.43
CA GLU A 490 -0.90 -4.03 -14.88
C GLU A 490 0.42 -3.73 -15.57
N ALA A 491 1.09 -2.63 -15.21
CA ALA A 491 2.39 -2.30 -15.79
C ALA A 491 3.45 -3.39 -15.50
N VAL A 492 3.50 -3.90 -14.27
CA VAL A 492 4.38 -5.03 -13.89
C VAL A 492 4.01 -6.31 -14.66
N ARG A 493 2.70 -6.60 -14.79
CA ARG A 493 2.23 -7.74 -15.59
C ARG A 493 2.68 -7.65 -17.04
N GLN A 494 2.61 -6.48 -17.65
CA GLN A 494 3.07 -6.26 -19.03
C GLN A 494 4.59 -6.41 -19.16
N MET A 495 5.36 -5.96 -18.19
CA MET A 495 6.82 -6.23 -18.16
C MET A 495 7.11 -7.72 -18.15
N GLY A 496 6.37 -8.49 -17.34
CA GLY A 496 6.52 -9.95 -17.28
C GLY A 496 6.19 -10.68 -18.61
N LYS A 497 5.39 -10.05 -19.47
CA LYS A 497 5.03 -10.60 -20.81
C LYS A 497 6.03 -10.21 -21.92
N GLN A 498 7.00 -9.33 -21.64
CA GLN A 498 7.96 -8.89 -22.66
C GLN A 498 8.88 -10.03 -23.11
N ALA A 499 9.19 -10.05 -24.40
CA ALA A 499 10.14 -11.00 -24.95
C ALA A 499 11.51 -10.86 -24.25
N GLY A 500 12.08 -11.98 -23.82
CA GLY A 500 13.37 -11.98 -23.10
C GLY A 500 13.29 -11.68 -21.60
N PHE A 501 12.12 -11.41 -21.05
CA PHE A 501 11.97 -11.24 -19.60
C PHE A 501 12.39 -12.52 -18.87
N ARG A 502 13.21 -12.35 -17.82
CA ARG A 502 13.68 -13.43 -16.94
C ARG A 502 13.53 -13.03 -15.50
N LEU A 503 12.58 -13.65 -14.79
CA LEU A 503 12.35 -13.39 -13.37
C LEU A 503 13.60 -13.64 -12.51
N SER A 504 14.44 -14.62 -12.88
CA SER A 504 15.67 -14.95 -12.16
C SER A 504 16.67 -13.77 -12.06
N ARG A 505 16.60 -12.79 -12.96
CA ARG A 505 17.42 -11.57 -12.90
C ARG A 505 17.09 -10.68 -11.70
N TYR A 506 15.87 -10.79 -11.18
CA TYR A 506 15.34 -9.91 -10.13
C TYR A 506 15.22 -10.60 -8.77
N GLU A 507 15.54 -11.89 -8.69
CA GLU A 507 15.46 -12.62 -7.42
C GLU A 507 16.41 -12.03 -6.38
N GLU A 508 15.86 -11.65 -5.19
CA GLU A 508 16.61 -10.98 -4.11
C GLU A 508 17.28 -9.65 -4.53
N SER A 509 16.72 -8.95 -5.53
CA SER A 509 17.26 -7.69 -6.09
C SER A 509 17.38 -6.56 -5.06
N ILE A 510 16.63 -6.63 -3.96
CA ILE A 510 16.77 -5.68 -2.84
C ILE A 510 18.20 -5.64 -2.26
N ARG A 511 18.98 -6.72 -2.43
CA ARG A 511 20.35 -6.83 -1.92
C ARG A 511 21.40 -6.17 -2.81
N GLU A 512 21.03 -5.79 -4.01
CA GLU A 512 21.94 -5.09 -4.91
C GLU A 512 22.31 -3.74 -4.33
N GLU A 513 23.54 -3.34 -4.54
CA GLU A 513 23.99 -2.00 -4.18
C GLU A 513 23.27 -0.95 -5.02
N ALA A 514 23.02 0.19 -4.42
CA ALA A 514 22.52 1.33 -5.17
C ALA A 514 23.58 1.77 -6.21
N PRO A 515 23.17 2.13 -7.44
CA PRO A 515 24.13 2.57 -8.45
C PRO A 515 24.95 3.76 -7.96
N GLU A 516 26.29 3.62 -7.96
CA GLU A 516 27.22 4.63 -7.43
C GLU A 516 27.02 6.00 -8.07
N GLU A 517 26.86 6.05 -9.40
CA GLU A 517 26.63 7.29 -10.15
C GLU A 517 25.30 7.98 -9.74
N ALA A 518 24.26 7.20 -9.48
CA ALA A 518 23.00 7.74 -9.00
C ALA A 518 23.15 8.33 -7.59
N LEU A 519 23.80 7.61 -6.67
CA LEU A 519 24.08 8.11 -5.32
C LEU A 519 24.96 9.35 -5.32
N LYS A 520 26.01 9.38 -6.15
CA LYS A 520 26.89 10.53 -6.29
C LYS A 520 26.13 11.77 -6.76
N LYS A 521 25.20 11.61 -7.70
CA LYS A 521 24.35 12.70 -8.19
C LYS A 521 23.35 13.13 -7.13
N LEU A 522 22.63 12.20 -6.52
CA LEU A 522 21.62 12.46 -5.48
C LEU A 522 22.21 13.13 -4.23
N ASN A 523 23.41 12.74 -3.79
CA ASN A 523 24.07 13.31 -2.63
C ASN A 523 24.46 14.80 -2.81
N GLN A 524 24.39 15.35 -4.01
CA GLN A 524 24.49 16.79 -4.25
C GLN A 524 23.25 17.55 -3.73
N MET A 525 22.11 16.87 -3.54
CA MET A 525 20.91 17.45 -2.97
C MET A 525 20.89 17.26 -1.45
N GLU A 526 20.80 18.36 -0.71
CA GLU A 526 20.62 18.31 0.74
C GLU A 526 19.37 17.53 1.12
N GLU A 527 18.27 17.76 0.40
CA GLU A 527 16.98 17.11 0.62
C GLU A 527 17.06 15.57 0.49
N PHE A 528 17.90 15.07 -0.44
CA PHE A 528 18.15 13.63 -0.54
C PHE A 528 19.04 13.12 0.61
N ARG A 529 20.07 13.85 1.02
CA ARG A 529 20.89 13.45 2.18
C ARG A 529 20.04 13.33 3.43
N ARG A 530 19.13 14.28 3.68
CA ARG A 530 18.15 14.22 4.78
C ARG A 530 17.25 12.99 4.71
N ALA A 531 16.94 12.50 3.51
CA ALA A 531 16.16 11.27 3.33
C ALA A 531 17.00 10.00 3.48
N TYR A 532 18.25 10.01 3.03
CA TYR A 532 19.06 8.81 2.87
C TYR A 532 19.96 8.52 4.07
N GLU A 533 20.42 9.54 4.80
CA GLU A 533 21.29 9.41 5.96
C GLU A 533 20.48 9.13 7.24
N ILE A 534 21.18 8.74 8.29
CA ILE A 534 20.58 8.53 9.63
C ILE A 534 20.88 9.72 10.55
N ASN A 535 20.17 9.78 11.67
CA ASN A 535 20.43 10.77 12.73
C ASN A 535 21.26 10.15 13.87
N GLU A 536 21.62 10.98 14.84
CA GLU A 536 22.47 10.59 15.98
C GLU A 536 21.82 9.48 16.83
N GLU A 537 20.51 9.56 17.13
CA GLU A 537 19.77 8.54 17.89
C GLU A 537 19.87 7.16 17.24
N ILE A 538 19.67 7.11 15.91
CA ILE A 538 19.77 5.85 15.16
C ILE A 538 21.21 5.37 15.07
N THR A 539 22.17 6.26 14.89
CA THR A 539 23.60 5.92 14.87
C THR A 539 24.02 5.21 16.15
N GLU A 540 23.60 5.73 17.32
CA GLU A 540 23.88 5.11 18.60
C GLU A 540 23.21 3.74 18.74
N THR A 541 21.95 3.64 18.36
CA THR A 541 21.21 2.37 18.41
C THR A 541 21.83 1.30 17.51
N LEU A 542 22.28 1.66 16.31
CA LEU A 542 23.01 0.74 15.42
C LEU A 542 24.32 0.25 16.04
N ARG A 543 25.05 1.16 16.72
CA ARG A 543 26.28 0.82 17.44
C ARG A 543 26.03 -0.16 18.57
N GLU A 544 24.97 0.08 19.37
CA GLU A 544 24.54 -0.85 20.43
C GLU A 544 24.14 -2.22 19.88
N ALA A 545 23.51 -2.26 18.72
CA ALA A 545 23.16 -3.49 18.03
C ALA A 545 24.37 -4.18 17.35
N GLY A 546 25.55 -3.55 17.32
CA GLY A 546 26.75 -4.07 16.68
C GLY A 546 26.74 -3.93 15.14
N ILE A 547 25.93 -3.01 14.60
CA ILE A 547 25.86 -2.72 13.17
C ILE A 547 26.82 -1.55 12.88
N LYS A 548 27.84 -1.81 12.09
CA LYS A 548 28.89 -0.86 11.73
C LYS A 548 28.72 -0.36 10.30
N GLY A 549 29.06 0.88 10.05
CA GLY A 549 29.04 1.51 8.73
C GLY A 549 29.05 3.02 8.86
N ASP A 550 29.34 3.70 7.77
CA ASP A 550 29.12 5.14 7.64
C ASP A 550 27.75 5.34 6.95
N PHE A 551 26.82 5.86 7.69
CA PHE A 551 25.44 6.08 7.23
C PHE A 551 25.09 7.57 7.10
N GLY A 552 26.09 8.48 7.26
CA GLY A 552 25.88 9.91 7.35
C GLY A 552 25.24 10.36 8.67
N ALA A 553 24.93 11.66 8.79
CA ALA A 553 24.38 12.24 10.02
C ALA A 553 23.28 13.28 9.77
N SER A 554 22.90 13.51 8.50
CA SER A 554 21.89 14.54 8.12
C SER A 554 20.44 14.03 8.20
N GLY A 555 20.21 12.80 8.67
CA GLY A 555 18.89 12.19 8.73
C GLY A 555 17.94 12.93 9.68
N LEU A 556 16.66 12.99 9.30
CA LEU A 556 15.64 13.73 10.04
C LEU A 556 15.45 13.22 11.47
N LYS A 557 15.34 14.17 12.41
CA LYS A 557 14.84 13.91 13.78
C LYS A 557 13.31 13.90 13.79
N PRO A 558 12.66 13.25 14.76
CA PRO A 558 11.20 13.21 14.85
C PRO A 558 10.52 14.60 14.88
N SER A 559 11.17 15.59 15.47
CA SER A 559 10.70 16.99 15.51
C SER A 559 10.67 17.69 14.14
N GLU A 560 11.42 17.17 13.16
CA GLU A 560 11.55 17.74 11.83
C GLU A 560 10.64 17.08 10.78
N TRP A 561 9.95 15.97 11.14
CA TRP A 561 9.14 15.22 10.17
C TRP A 561 8.05 16.04 9.52
N ALA A 562 7.34 16.88 10.32
CA ALA A 562 6.26 17.71 9.81
C ALA A 562 6.70 18.71 8.73
N ASP A 563 7.94 19.19 8.84
CA ASP A 563 8.50 20.23 7.97
C ASP A 563 9.16 19.65 6.71
N TYR A 564 9.39 18.34 6.67
CA TYR A 564 9.93 17.70 5.48
C TYR A 564 8.92 17.70 4.33
N GLY A 565 9.28 18.30 3.20
CA GLY A 565 8.34 18.61 2.13
C GLY A 565 7.55 17.41 1.59
N ALA A 566 8.15 16.21 1.51
CA ALA A 566 7.42 15.00 1.12
C ALA A 566 6.36 14.59 2.16
N VAL A 567 6.62 14.80 3.45
CA VAL A 567 5.69 14.52 4.56
C VAL A 567 4.53 15.51 4.53
N SER A 568 4.82 16.81 4.56
CA SER A 568 3.80 17.87 4.63
C SER A 568 2.84 17.79 3.44
N LYS A 569 3.35 17.73 2.21
CA LYS A 569 2.54 17.62 0.98
C LYS A 569 1.65 16.38 0.96
N THR A 570 2.17 15.24 1.40
CA THR A 570 1.39 13.99 1.45
C THR A 570 0.30 14.04 2.52
N LEU A 571 0.60 14.59 3.68
CA LEU A 571 -0.37 14.75 4.75
C LEU A 571 -1.50 15.71 4.36
N GLU A 572 -1.18 16.82 3.69
CA GLU A 572 -2.16 17.77 3.14
C GLU A 572 -3.09 17.10 2.13
N GLU A 573 -2.55 16.30 1.20
CA GLU A 573 -3.35 15.52 0.25
C GLU A 573 -4.32 14.57 0.98
N PHE A 574 -3.85 13.88 2.02
CA PHE A 574 -4.68 12.97 2.80
C PHE A 574 -5.77 13.70 3.60
N LYS A 575 -5.45 14.85 4.20
CA LYS A 575 -6.42 15.70 4.91
C LYS A 575 -7.50 16.23 3.98
N ALA A 576 -7.11 16.72 2.81
CA ALA A 576 -8.05 17.22 1.81
C ALA A 576 -8.99 16.12 1.30
N ALA A 577 -8.46 14.94 1.01
CA ALA A 577 -9.25 13.79 0.58
C ALA A 577 -10.20 13.29 1.69
N TYR A 578 -9.71 13.24 2.93
CA TYR A 578 -10.53 12.88 4.09
C TYR A 578 -11.70 13.85 4.27
N SER A 579 -11.43 15.16 4.20
CA SER A 579 -12.46 16.19 4.34
C SER A 579 -13.52 16.12 3.24
N LYS A 580 -13.10 15.83 2.00
CA LYS A 580 -14.01 15.62 0.88
C LYS A 580 -14.89 14.39 1.10
N PHE A 581 -14.27 13.27 1.46
CA PHE A 581 -14.99 12.02 1.75
C PHE A 581 -15.96 12.18 2.93
N LYS A 582 -15.54 12.90 3.98
CA LYS A 582 -16.41 13.26 5.11
C LYS A 582 -17.66 14.02 4.65
N ALA A 583 -17.49 15.06 3.80
CA ALA A 583 -18.62 15.80 3.27
C ALA A 583 -19.58 14.93 2.45
N GLU A 584 -19.06 14.01 1.64
CA GLU A 584 -19.84 13.07 0.85
C GLU A 584 -20.66 12.12 1.75
N MET A 585 -20.03 11.50 2.75
CA MET A 585 -20.71 10.55 3.65
C MET A 585 -21.72 11.21 4.59
N VAL A 586 -21.39 12.39 5.12
CA VAL A 586 -22.33 13.23 5.88
C VAL A 586 -23.55 13.59 5.03
N GLY A 587 -23.32 13.98 3.77
CA GLY A 587 -24.41 14.29 2.83
C GLY A 587 -25.32 13.10 2.52
N LEU A 588 -24.78 11.88 2.50
CA LEU A 588 -25.59 10.67 2.34
C LEU A 588 -26.49 10.42 3.56
N VAL A 589 -25.97 10.55 4.78
CA VAL A 589 -26.72 10.37 6.03
C VAL A 589 -27.83 11.41 6.19
N GLN A 590 -27.59 12.67 5.76
CA GLN A 590 -28.58 13.76 5.81
C GLN A 590 -29.76 13.55 4.86
N LYS A 591 -29.53 12.89 3.72
CA LYS A 591 -30.55 12.65 2.68
C LYS A 591 -31.38 11.38 2.93
N ALA A 592 -30.89 10.48 3.76
CA ALA A 592 -31.52 9.20 4.07
C ALA A 592 -32.50 9.30 5.27
#